data_051e24778c98caf14e16cc11b7855298
#
_entry.id   051e24778c98caf14e16cc11b7855298
#
_cell.length_a   1.000
_cell.length_b   1.000
_cell.length_c   1.000
_cell.angle_alpha   90.00
_cell.angle_beta   90.00
_cell.angle_gamma   90.00
#
_symmetry.space_group_name_H-M   'P 1'
#
loop_
_entity.id
_entity.type
_entity.pdbx_description
1 polymer ?
#
loop_
_entity_poly.entity_id
_entity_poly.type
_entity_poly.pdbx_seq_one_letter_code
_entity_poly.pdbx_strand_id
1 'polypeptide(L)'
;MKAASFASGKPSRVLCDTITVNKATFCKAVLNSTPAEGYEFAGAPTFVDGITGTQNYRTGRWVGFVNGDCDVTIDLGAETEFGEVGFNCCVFQCDGVVDASGVEVKVSSDGKEFAAVASETYPEIDRNFEFGSLHHSVKFDTCKARYVNVVVKSTKALPAWHAFAASPAFVFVDEISVD
;
A
#
# COMPACT_ATOMS: atom_id res chain seq x y z
N MET A 1 -16.92 -10.98 -3.02
CA MET A 1 -17.64 -10.77 -4.30
C MET A 1 -17.42 -11.97 -5.21
N LYS A 2 -18.41 -12.30 -6.08
CA LYS A 2 -18.27 -13.35 -7.10
C LYS A 2 -18.70 -12.79 -8.45
N ALA A 3 -17.92 -13.01 -9.50
CA ALA A 3 -18.21 -12.56 -10.85
C ALA A 3 -17.93 -13.69 -11.86
N ALA A 4 -18.75 -13.75 -12.90
CA ALA A 4 -18.54 -14.64 -14.05
C ALA A 4 -19.02 -13.93 -15.32
N SER A 5 -18.36 -14.17 -16.44
CA SER A 5 -18.83 -13.78 -17.76
C SER A 5 -19.56 -14.97 -18.42
N PHE A 6 -20.43 -14.69 -19.39
CA PHE A 6 -21.14 -15.70 -20.14
C PHE A 6 -20.85 -15.55 -21.62
N ALA A 7 -20.47 -16.62 -22.27
CA ALA A 7 -20.34 -16.70 -23.71
C ALA A 7 -21.13 -17.90 -24.23
N SER A 8 -22.02 -17.68 -25.20
CA SER A 8 -22.90 -18.74 -25.79
C SER A 8 -23.68 -19.53 -24.72
N GLY A 9 -24.16 -18.84 -23.67
CA GLY A 9 -24.91 -19.46 -22.56
C GLY A 9 -24.10 -20.27 -21.57
N LYS A 10 -22.77 -20.34 -21.72
CA LYS A 10 -21.86 -21.01 -20.78
C LYS A 10 -21.14 -20.00 -19.91
N PRO A 11 -21.12 -20.21 -18.57
CA PRO A 11 -20.35 -19.35 -17.67
C PRO A 11 -18.85 -19.59 -17.84
N SER A 12 -18.06 -18.51 -17.67
CA SER A 12 -16.63 -18.61 -17.43
C SER A 12 -16.33 -19.22 -16.05
N ARG A 13 -15.05 -19.40 -15.75
CA ARG A 13 -14.62 -19.61 -14.35
C ARG A 13 -15.17 -18.48 -13.48
N VAL A 14 -15.74 -18.82 -12.35
CA VAL A 14 -16.17 -17.83 -11.35
C VAL A 14 -14.95 -17.25 -10.69
N LEU A 15 -14.78 -15.94 -10.77
CA LEU A 15 -13.82 -15.20 -9.97
C LEU A 15 -14.46 -14.94 -8.60
N CYS A 16 -13.76 -15.30 -7.54
CA CYS A 16 -14.15 -14.99 -6.17
C CYS A 16 -13.09 -14.07 -5.58
N ASP A 17 -13.53 -12.97 -5.00
CA ASP A 17 -12.67 -12.06 -4.28
C ASP A 17 -13.31 -11.64 -2.96
N THR A 18 -12.48 -11.31 -1.98
CA THR A 18 -12.92 -10.81 -0.68
C THR A 18 -12.58 -9.33 -0.59
N ILE A 19 -13.56 -8.50 -0.27
CA ILE A 19 -13.35 -7.08 0.00
C ILE A 19 -13.36 -6.93 1.52
N THR A 20 -12.30 -6.37 2.06
CA THR A 20 -12.21 -5.95 3.46
C THR A 20 -12.63 -4.49 3.53
N VAL A 21 -13.69 -4.22 4.28
CA VAL A 21 -14.23 -2.86 4.40
C VAL A 21 -13.66 -2.18 5.63
N ASN A 22 -13.08 -1.01 5.43
CA ASN A 22 -12.59 -0.09 6.45
C ASN A 22 -13.06 1.34 6.11
N LYS A 23 -12.68 2.36 6.89
CA LYS A 23 -13.12 3.75 6.67
C LYS A 23 -12.60 4.37 5.37
N ALA A 24 -11.49 3.85 4.81
CA ALA A 24 -10.92 4.32 3.56
C ALA A 24 -11.50 3.63 2.32
N THR A 25 -12.21 2.50 2.48
CA THR A 25 -12.68 1.69 1.35
C THR A 25 -13.62 2.48 0.44
N PHE A 26 -13.28 2.53 -0.87
CA PHE A 26 -13.95 3.29 -1.93
C PHE A 26 -13.96 4.80 -1.74
N CYS A 27 -13.14 5.32 -0.84
CA CYS A 27 -12.89 6.74 -0.71
C CYS A 27 -12.07 7.27 -1.90
N LYS A 28 -12.05 8.59 -2.06
CA LYS A 28 -11.22 9.22 -3.07
C LYS A 28 -9.77 9.22 -2.60
N ALA A 29 -8.89 8.62 -3.38
CA ALA A 29 -7.44 8.65 -3.14
C ALA A 29 -6.71 9.44 -4.22
N VAL A 30 -5.62 10.09 -3.85
CA VAL A 30 -4.69 10.79 -4.73
C VAL A 30 -3.29 10.25 -4.46
N LEU A 31 -2.62 9.80 -5.51
CA LEU A 31 -1.24 9.37 -5.46
C LEU A 31 -0.36 10.60 -5.74
N ASN A 32 0.44 11.02 -4.75
CA ASN A 32 1.29 12.21 -4.82
C ASN A 32 2.69 11.90 -5.36
N SER A 33 3.06 10.63 -5.41
CA SER A 33 4.32 10.13 -5.96
C SER A 33 4.10 9.40 -7.29
N THR A 34 5.16 9.26 -8.07
CA THR A 34 5.11 8.57 -9.37
C THR A 34 5.50 7.11 -9.18
N PRO A 35 4.63 6.15 -9.52
CA PRO A 35 4.98 4.74 -9.55
C PRO A 35 6.12 4.44 -10.54
N ALA A 36 6.80 3.33 -10.34
CA ALA A 36 7.76 2.82 -11.30
C ALA A 36 7.05 2.39 -12.58
N GLU A 37 7.66 2.67 -13.74
CA GLU A 37 7.12 2.34 -15.06
C GLU A 37 6.75 0.86 -15.17
N GLY A 38 5.53 0.59 -15.61
CA GLY A 38 4.97 -0.77 -15.72
C GLY A 38 4.44 -1.37 -14.42
N TYR A 39 4.48 -0.62 -13.31
CA TYR A 39 3.99 -1.06 -11.99
C TYR A 39 2.95 -0.12 -11.39
N GLU A 40 2.24 0.62 -12.22
CA GLU A 40 1.20 1.58 -11.82
C GLU A 40 -0.11 0.87 -11.41
N PHE A 41 -0.35 -0.32 -11.93
CA PHE A 41 -1.62 -1.05 -11.86
C PHE A 41 -2.83 -0.13 -12.12
N ALA A 42 -3.74 0.04 -11.15
CA ALA A 42 -4.86 0.97 -11.24
C ALA A 42 -4.54 2.36 -10.65
N GLY A 43 -3.30 2.57 -10.17
CA GLY A 43 -2.90 3.80 -9.50
C GLY A 43 -3.60 4.00 -8.15
N ALA A 44 -4.00 5.24 -7.84
CA ALA A 44 -4.59 5.59 -6.57
C ALA A 44 -5.80 4.73 -6.12
N PRO A 45 -6.73 4.29 -6.98
CA PRO A 45 -7.81 3.38 -6.58
C PRO A 45 -7.36 2.06 -5.95
N THR A 46 -6.17 1.55 -6.29
CA THR A 46 -5.62 0.32 -5.71
C THR A 46 -5.49 0.37 -4.20
N PHE A 47 -5.27 1.56 -3.64
CA PHE A 47 -5.05 1.73 -2.20
C PHE A 47 -6.33 1.75 -1.36
N VAL A 48 -7.51 1.75 -2.00
CA VAL A 48 -8.80 1.92 -1.31
C VAL A 48 -9.88 1.01 -1.91
N ASP A 49 -9.52 -0.03 -2.66
CA ASP A 49 -10.51 -0.92 -3.29
C ASP A 49 -10.96 -2.09 -2.39
N GLY A 50 -10.37 -2.21 -1.20
CA GLY A 50 -10.66 -3.24 -0.23
C GLY A 50 -10.09 -4.61 -0.59
N ILE A 51 -9.19 -4.69 -1.58
CA ILE A 51 -8.68 -5.95 -2.10
C ILE A 51 -7.18 -6.06 -1.81
N THR A 52 -6.83 -6.99 -0.95
CA THR A 52 -5.43 -7.32 -0.65
C THR A 52 -4.76 -8.02 -1.83
N GLY A 53 -3.55 -7.64 -2.15
CA GLY A 53 -2.69 -8.25 -3.14
C GLY A 53 -2.26 -9.67 -2.77
N THR A 54 -1.79 -10.40 -3.76
CA THR A 54 -1.26 -11.76 -3.57
C THR A 54 0.21 -11.69 -3.12
N GLN A 55 0.81 -12.83 -2.79
CA GLN A 55 2.24 -12.93 -2.46
C GLN A 55 3.18 -12.71 -3.66
N ASN A 56 2.66 -12.24 -4.79
CA ASN A 56 3.43 -12.01 -6.01
C ASN A 56 3.04 -10.64 -6.60
N TYR A 57 3.97 -9.70 -6.56
CA TYR A 57 3.77 -8.34 -7.07
C TYR A 57 3.43 -8.28 -8.57
N ARG A 58 3.78 -9.34 -9.37
CA ARG A 58 3.51 -9.41 -10.81
C ARG A 58 2.06 -9.71 -11.15
N THR A 59 1.20 -9.97 -10.19
CA THR A 59 -0.22 -10.32 -10.42
C THR A 59 -1.15 -9.14 -10.63
N GLY A 60 -0.60 -7.90 -10.61
CA GLY A 60 -1.36 -6.70 -10.93
C GLY A 60 -2.31 -6.24 -9.83
N ARG A 61 -1.92 -6.37 -8.56
CA ARG A 61 -2.65 -5.85 -7.40
C ARG A 61 -1.76 -5.03 -6.49
N TRP A 62 -0.66 -4.56 -7.02
CA TRP A 62 0.36 -3.84 -6.30
C TRP A 62 0.80 -2.63 -7.10
N VAL A 63 1.02 -1.53 -6.44
CA VAL A 63 1.67 -0.35 -7.02
C VAL A 63 3.11 -0.32 -6.56
N GLY A 64 4.04 -0.29 -7.50
CA GLY A 64 5.48 -0.37 -7.23
C GLY A 64 6.16 0.99 -7.32
N PHE A 65 7.11 1.22 -6.42
CA PHE A 65 7.94 2.42 -6.40
C PHE A 65 9.41 2.06 -6.30
N VAL A 66 10.25 2.83 -6.97
CA VAL A 66 11.71 2.74 -6.92
C VAL A 66 12.30 4.14 -6.92
N ASN A 67 13.36 4.37 -6.14
CA ASN A 67 13.97 5.70 -5.94
C ASN A 67 13.04 6.75 -5.31
N GLY A 68 11.85 6.38 -4.90
CA GLY A 68 10.83 7.24 -4.28
C GLY A 68 9.99 6.48 -3.28
N ASP A 69 9.29 7.21 -2.43
CA ASP A 69 8.39 6.66 -1.44
C ASP A 69 6.97 6.56 -2.05
N CYS A 70 6.11 5.68 -1.52
CA CYS A 70 4.70 5.68 -1.84
C CYS A 70 4.01 6.75 -1.01
N ASP A 71 3.49 7.80 -1.64
CA ASP A 71 2.80 8.91 -0.98
C ASP A 71 1.35 9.00 -1.47
N VAL A 72 0.41 8.70 -0.60
CA VAL A 72 -1.03 8.63 -0.91
C VAL A 72 -1.81 9.53 0.05
N THR A 73 -2.71 10.33 -0.50
CA THR A 73 -3.69 11.11 0.30
C THR A 73 -5.08 10.57 0.04
N ILE A 74 -5.80 10.24 1.11
CA ILE A 74 -7.16 9.70 1.10
C ILE A 74 -8.11 10.75 1.66
N ASP A 75 -9.19 11.08 0.92
CA ASP A 75 -10.30 11.92 1.38
C ASP A 75 -11.43 11.01 1.89
N LEU A 76 -11.61 10.92 3.19
CA LEU A 76 -12.66 10.11 3.82
C LEU A 76 -14.07 10.66 3.58
N GLY A 77 -14.20 11.80 2.88
CA GLY A 77 -15.47 12.44 2.54
C GLY A 77 -16.07 13.31 3.65
N ALA A 78 -15.80 12.99 4.91
CA ALA A 78 -16.22 13.73 6.09
C ALA A 78 -15.19 13.61 7.20
N GLU A 79 -15.24 14.50 8.19
CA GLU A 79 -14.47 14.33 9.43
C GLU A 79 -14.85 13.03 10.11
N THR A 80 -13.90 12.13 10.23
CA THR A 80 -14.05 10.76 10.75
C THR A 80 -13.05 10.56 11.89
N GLU A 81 -13.48 9.85 12.93
CA GLU A 81 -12.62 9.47 14.06
C GLU A 81 -11.92 8.14 13.76
N PHE A 82 -10.61 8.08 13.97
CA PHE A 82 -9.78 6.90 13.77
C PHE A 82 -8.48 6.97 14.57
N GLY A 83 -7.83 5.82 14.79
CA GLY A 83 -6.60 5.72 15.57
C GLY A 83 -5.63 4.68 15.04
N GLU A 84 -5.90 4.12 13.86
CA GLU A 84 -5.05 3.13 13.22
C GLU A 84 -5.03 3.29 11.71
N VAL A 85 -3.86 3.12 11.11
CA VAL A 85 -3.66 3.02 9.66
C VAL A 85 -2.90 1.74 9.37
N GLY A 86 -3.44 0.90 8.47
CA GLY A 86 -2.78 -0.31 8.01
C GLY A 86 -2.42 -0.23 6.54
N PHE A 87 -1.40 -1.00 6.13
CA PHE A 87 -1.03 -1.20 4.72
C PHE A 87 -0.26 -2.52 4.56
N ASN A 88 -0.17 -3.01 3.32
CA ASN A 88 0.63 -4.20 3.05
C ASN A 88 1.79 -3.87 2.11
N CYS A 89 2.91 -4.57 2.32
CA CYS A 89 4.05 -4.58 1.41
C CYS A 89 4.24 -5.96 0.81
N CYS A 90 4.48 -6.03 -0.51
CA CYS A 90 4.94 -7.26 -1.13
C CYS A 90 6.46 -7.36 -1.01
N VAL A 91 6.94 -8.56 -0.68
CA VAL A 91 8.36 -8.89 -0.66
C VAL A 91 8.64 -9.97 -1.70
N PHE A 92 9.67 -9.75 -2.51
CA PHE A 92 10.19 -10.73 -3.47
C PHE A 92 11.67 -10.45 -3.65
N GLN A 93 12.48 -10.90 -2.70
CA GLN A 93 13.88 -10.46 -2.57
C GLN A 93 14.73 -10.74 -3.80
N CYS A 94 14.54 -11.88 -4.48
CA CYS A 94 15.34 -12.19 -5.66
C CYS A 94 15.22 -11.16 -6.80
N ASP A 95 14.17 -10.30 -6.78
CA ASP A 95 13.97 -9.23 -7.75
C ASP A 95 14.26 -7.84 -7.14
N GLY A 96 14.79 -7.77 -5.93
CA GLY A 96 15.04 -6.49 -5.23
C GLY A 96 13.79 -5.81 -4.71
N VAL A 97 12.69 -6.56 -4.56
CA VAL A 97 11.45 -6.10 -3.92
C VAL A 97 11.54 -6.42 -2.44
N VAL A 98 11.60 -5.39 -1.60
CA VAL A 98 11.77 -5.54 -0.17
C VAL A 98 10.69 -4.78 0.60
N ASP A 99 10.63 -5.01 1.90
CA ASP A 99 9.71 -4.33 2.78
C ASP A 99 9.97 -2.82 2.87
N ALA A 100 8.97 -2.07 3.34
CA ALA A 100 9.12 -0.67 3.67
C ALA A 100 10.21 -0.47 4.74
N SER A 101 10.94 0.64 4.65
CA SER A 101 11.89 1.06 5.70
C SER A 101 11.23 1.88 6.80
N GLY A 102 9.95 2.21 6.66
CA GLY A 102 9.16 2.96 7.63
C GLY A 102 7.90 3.53 7.03
N VAL A 103 7.18 4.31 7.82
CA VAL A 103 5.95 4.98 7.42
C VAL A 103 5.79 6.29 8.17
N GLU A 104 5.13 7.25 7.55
CA GLU A 104 4.66 8.49 8.17
C GLU A 104 3.17 8.65 7.88
N VAL A 105 2.38 8.92 8.92
CA VAL A 105 0.95 9.18 8.83
C VAL A 105 0.68 10.63 9.24
N LYS A 106 0.00 11.36 8.36
CA LYS A 106 -0.42 12.74 8.60
C LYS A 106 -1.90 12.88 8.39
N VAL A 107 -2.52 13.82 9.09
CA VAL A 107 -3.95 14.09 9.00
C VAL A 107 -4.23 15.55 8.74
N SER A 108 -5.38 15.83 8.12
CA SER A 108 -5.83 17.19 7.83
C SER A 108 -7.36 17.26 7.84
N SER A 109 -7.92 18.41 8.28
CA SER A 109 -9.35 18.69 8.16
C SER A 109 -9.71 19.38 6.84
N ASP A 110 -8.77 20.10 6.23
CA ASP A 110 -9.02 20.93 5.04
C ASP A 110 -8.32 20.44 3.76
N GLY A 111 -7.44 19.42 3.88
CA GLY A 111 -6.65 18.87 2.78
C GLY A 111 -5.49 19.75 2.33
N LYS A 112 -5.11 20.77 3.10
CA LYS A 112 -4.01 21.70 2.78
C LYS A 112 -2.90 21.64 3.80
N GLU A 113 -3.23 21.77 5.07
CA GLU A 113 -2.28 21.70 6.17
C GLU A 113 -2.38 20.33 6.82
N PHE A 114 -1.28 19.60 6.85
CA PHE A 114 -1.19 18.26 7.39
C PHE A 114 -0.31 18.23 8.63
N ALA A 115 -0.82 17.66 9.72
CA ALA A 115 -0.09 17.40 10.95
C ALA A 115 0.29 15.91 11.04
N ALA A 116 1.54 15.62 11.37
CA ALA A 116 1.99 14.24 11.60
C ALA A 116 1.37 13.71 12.90
N VAL A 117 0.81 12.51 12.85
CA VAL A 117 0.21 11.80 13.99
C VAL A 117 0.98 10.54 14.34
N ALA A 118 1.69 9.94 13.38
CA ALA A 118 2.56 8.79 13.62
C ALA A 118 3.74 8.77 12.66
N SER A 119 4.85 8.20 13.10
CA SER A 119 6.01 7.88 12.26
C SER A 119 6.72 6.67 12.85
N GLU A 120 6.94 5.66 12.03
CA GLU A 120 7.64 4.44 12.39
C GLU A 120 8.80 4.17 11.44
N THR A 121 9.86 3.56 11.98
CA THR A 121 10.99 3.06 11.19
C THR A 121 11.05 1.56 11.40
N TYR A 122 11.16 0.83 10.30
CA TYR A 122 11.22 -0.63 10.30
C TYR A 122 12.66 -1.12 10.20
N PRO A 123 12.97 -2.28 10.78
CA PRO A 123 14.28 -2.89 10.65
C PRO A 123 14.55 -3.30 9.19
N GLU A 124 15.83 -3.48 8.86
CA GLU A 124 16.22 -4.10 7.60
C GLU A 124 15.52 -5.46 7.47
N ILE A 125 15.02 -5.79 6.27
CA ILE A 125 14.33 -7.05 6.02
C ILE A 125 15.21 -8.25 6.34
N ASP A 126 14.63 -9.28 6.99
CA ASP A 126 15.33 -10.54 7.24
C ASP A 126 15.73 -11.18 5.92
N ARG A 127 17.04 -11.44 5.74
CA ARG A 127 17.59 -12.07 4.55
C ARG A 127 16.99 -13.46 4.27
N ASN A 128 16.40 -14.12 5.25
CA ASN A 128 15.75 -15.42 5.10
C ASN A 128 14.26 -15.30 4.70
N PHE A 129 13.70 -14.11 4.68
CA PHE A 129 12.31 -13.87 4.21
C PHE A 129 12.30 -13.66 2.71
N GLU A 130 12.29 -14.74 1.94
CA GLU A 130 12.47 -14.71 0.49
C GLU A 130 11.33 -14.02 -0.28
N PHE A 131 10.08 -14.33 0.07
CA PHE A 131 8.90 -13.76 -0.57
C PHE A 131 7.65 -13.83 0.33
N GLY A 132 6.69 -12.95 0.07
CA GLY A 132 5.41 -12.92 0.78
C GLY A 132 4.77 -11.55 0.79
N SER A 133 3.72 -11.41 1.58
CA SER A 133 3.08 -10.13 1.90
C SER A 133 3.24 -9.88 3.39
N LEU A 134 3.69 -8.68 3.74
CA LEU A 134 3.80 -8.21 5.13
C LEU A 134 2.72 -7.16 5.37
N HIS A 135 2.00 -7.31 6.47
CA HIS A 135 1.02 -6.32 6.93
C HIS A 135 1.64 -5.45 8.02
N HIS A 136 1.50 -4.15 7.85
CA HIS A 136 1.88 -3.14 8.85
C HIS A 136 0.63 -2.48 9.42
N SER A 137 0.63 -2.24 10.72
CA SER A 137 -0.43 -1.55 11.44
C SER A 137 0.20 -0.50 12.35
N VAL A 138 -0.12 0.76 12.09
CA VAL A 138 0.41 1.94 12.80
C VAL A 138 -0.69 2.49 13.68
N LYS A 139 -0.48 2.46 14.98
CA LYS A 139 -1.43 2.95 15.99
C LYS A 139 -0.98 4.28 16.58
N PHE A 140 -1.93 5.15 16.80
CA PHE A 140 -1.72 6.47 17.39
C PHE A 140 -2.94 6.91 18.23
N ASP A 141 -2.80 8.00 18.96
CA ASP A 141 -3.93 8.56 19.71
C ASP A 141 -5.07 8.89 18.77
N THR A 142 -6.27 8.42 19.10
CA THR A 142 -7.47 8.66 18.30
C THR A 142 -7.61 10.14 17.97
N CYS A 143 -7.74 10.45 16.69
CA CYS A 143 -7.93 11.79 16.19
C CYS A 143 -9.16 11.86 15.28
N LYS A 144 -9.59 13.09 14.95
CA LYS A 144 -10.71 13.34 14.05
C LYS A 144 -10.23 14.18 12.89
N ALA A 145 -10.30 13.63 11.66
CA ALA A 145 -9.88 14.31 10.46
C ALA A 145 -10.66 13.83 9.24
N ARG A 146 -10.62 14.59 8.15
CA ARG A 146 -11.21 14.21 6.86
C ARG A 146 -10.17 13.61 5.90
N TYR A 147 -8.94 14.10 5.94
CA TYR A 147 -7.88 13.66 5.04
C TYR A 147 -6.81 12.91 5.81
N VAL A 148 -6.37 11.79 5.23
CA VAL A 148 -5.25 10.99 5.73
C VAL A 148 -4.21 10.92 4.64
N ASN A 149 -2.98 11.33 4.95
CA ASN A 149 -1.83 11.16 4.08
C ASN A 149 -0.93 10.07 4.67
N VAL A 150 -0.59 9.09 3.86
CA VAL A 150 0.26 7.96 4.23
C VAL A 150 1.47 7.95 3.32
N VAL A 151 2.66 8.03 3.91
CA VAL A 151 3.93 7.96 3.18
C VAL A 151 4.67 6.71 3.61
N VAL A 152 4.61 5.67 2.77
CA VAL A 152 5.36 4.42 2.96
C VAL A 152 6.77 4.62 2.41
N LYS A 153 7.75 4.53 3.28
CA LYS A 153 9.16 4.82 2.97
C LYS A 153 9.82 3.64 2.27
N SER A 154 10.46 3.88 1.14
CA SER A 154 11.24 2.87 0.44
C SER A 154 12.63 2.70 1.03
N THR A 155 13.19 1.50 0.93
CA THR A 155 14.60 1.24 1.17
C THR A 155 15.42 1.83 0.02
N LYS A 156 16.33 2.77 0.32
CA LYS A 156 17.07 3.54 -0.70
C LYS A 156 18.14 2.72 -1.42
N ALA A 157 18.72 1.73 -0.72
CA ALA A 157 19.71 0.83 -1.28
C ALA A 157 19.56 -0.57 -0.68
N LEU A 158 19.63 -1.58 -1.53
CA LEU A 158 19.63 -2.96 -1.08
C LEU A 158 20.85 -3.26 -0.21
N PRO A 159 20.69 -4.07 0.86
CA PRO A 159 21.74 -4.32 1.83
C PRO A 159 22.93 -5.06 1.23
N ALA A 160 24.08 -5.00 1.91
CA ALA A 160 25.35 -5.54 1.42
C ALA A 160 25.34 -7.06 1.15
N TRP A 161 24.45 -7.79 1.79
CA TRP A 161 24.30 -9.24 1.59
C TRP A 161 23.41 -9.60 0.37
N HIS A 162 22.71 -8.62 -0.21
CA HIS A 162 21.81 -8.84 -1.32
C HIS A 162 22.59 -9.02 -2.64
N ALA A 163 22.07 -9.85 -3.57
CA ALA A 163 22.71 -10.08 -4.87
C ALA A 163 22.86 -8.80 -5.70
N PHE A 164 21.94 -7.82 -5.52
CA PHE A 164 21.97 -6.50 -6.14
C PHE A 164 22.33 -5.40 -5.12
N ALA A 165 23.28 -5.67 -4.24
CA ALA A 165 23.71 -4.73 -3.20
C ALA A 165 23.94 -3.32 -3.76
N ALA A 166 23.61 -2.31 -2.97
CA ALA A 166 23.69 -0.89 -3.31
C ALA A 166 22.77 -0.41 -4.46
N SER A 167 22.05 -1.30 -5.15
CA SER A 167 21.01 -0.87 -6.10
C SER A 167 19.77 -0.36 -5.34
N PRO A 168 18.99 0.56 -5.93
CA PRO A 168 17.70 0.96 -5.36
C PRO A 168 16.78 -0.25 -5.18
N ALA A 169 16.10 -0.29 -4.05
CA ALA A 169 15.09 -1.30 -3.78
C ALA A 169 13.73 -0.87 -4.35
N PHE A 170 12.92 -1.86 -4.72
CA PHE A 170 11.49 -1.63 -4.96
C PHE A 170 10.72 -1.80 -3.66
N VAL A 171 9.71 -0.92 -3.45
CA VAL A 171 8.64 -1.14 -2.50
C VAL A 171 7.33 -1.27 -3.27
N PHE A 172 6.55 -2.31 -2.96
CA PHE A 172 5.24 -2.52 -3.56
C PHE A 172 4.19 -2.46 -2.46
N VAL A 173 3.21 -1.58 -2.64
CA VAL A 173 2.14 -1.31 -1.69
C VAL A 173 0.79 -1.57 -2.35
N ASP A 174 -0.16 -2.11 -1.59
CA ASP A 174 -1.52 -2.28 -2.04
C ASP A 174 -2.51 -1.49 -1.15
N GLU A 175 -3.48 -2.14 -0.58
CA GLU A 175 -4.55 -1.57 0.23
C GLU A 175 -4.03 -0.78 1.44
N ILE A 176 -4.62 0.40 1.66
CA ILE A 176 -4.46 1.20 2.87
C ILE A 176 -5.76 1.17 3.65
N SER A 177 -5.74 0.70 4.89
CA SER A 177 -6.87 0.73 5.79
C SER A 177 -6.80 1.90 6.77
N VAL A 178 -7.95 2.41 7.17
CA VAL A 178 -8.14 3.42 8.21
C VAL A 178 -9.20 2.90 9.17
N ASP A 179 -8.88 2.75 10.48
CA ASP A 179 -9.74 2.13 11.49
C ASP A 179 -9.83 2.92 12.80
#